data_e5b3c74d608ea5ef200929f1f8ecea92
#
_entry.id   e5b3c74d608ea5ef200929f1f8ecea92
#
_cell.length_a   1.000
_cell.length_b   1.000
_cell.length_c   1.000
_cell.angle_alpha   90.00
_cell.angle_beta   90.00
_cell.angle_gamma   90.00
#
_symmetry.space_group_name_H-M   'P 1'
#
loop_
_entity.id
_entity.type
_entity.pdbx_description
1 polymer ?
#
loop_
_entity_poly.entity_id
_entity_poly.type
_entity_poly.pdbx_seq_one_letter_code
_entity_poly.pdbx_strand_id
1 'polypeptide(L)'
;SLSDSFFMVKGAALFLQQGNSTQGQRSLLNLHKHAGDLPQHLQLMINLLRCEDRIKLAVRLESNWTDRVRYMVVVYCNGRQDTEENILLGVDFTNKESKSCTIGMVLHLWSDTKIHLDGDGGFSVNTAGKTHVFKPVSVQAMWSALQVLHKACEVARRFNYFPGGLSLVWATYYESCISSEQSCINEWNTMQDLESARADSPIIFMEKPSEGERTEWVIRQTLRSIMMTRDLENVTCKEIRNELEEKLSCNLKEYKEYIDNEMLLILGQMDKASLIFDHVYLGSEWNASNLEELHSTGVGYILNVTREIDNFFPGMFAYHNIRVYDEETTDLLSHWNDAYHFITKAKKNKSKCLVHCKMGVSRSASTVIAYAMKENGWSMEKAYNFVKQKRSVTRPNAGFMRQLLEYEGILDAR
;
A
#
# COMPACT_ATOMS: atom_id res chain seq x y z
N SER A 1 -10.76 -4.22 -21.92
CA SER A 1 -11.45 -4.90 -20.85
C SER A 1 -11.02 -4.33 -19.49
N LEU A 2 -11.84 -4.49 -18.50
CA LEU A 2 -11.61 -3.94 -17.16
C LEU A 2 -10.31 -4.41 -16.54
N SER A 3 -9.95 -5.66 -16.77
CA SER A 3 -8.75 -6.30 -16.23
C SER A 3 -7.43 -5.68 -16.70
N ASP A 4 -7.48 -4.87 -17.76
CA ASP A 4 -6.27 -4.32 -18.38
C ASP A 4 -5.80 -3.02 -17.73
N SER A 5 -6.66 -2.37 -16.95
CA SER A 5 -6.44 -1.01 -16.46
C SER A 5 -6.28 -0.91 -14.96
N PHE A 6 -6.58 -1.97 -14.18
CA PHE A 6 -6.58 -1.90 -12.73
C PHE A 6 -5.76 -3.00 -12.08
N PHE A 7 -5.02 -2.60 -11.08
CA PHE A 7 -4.39 -3.48 -10.12
C PHE A 7 -5.33 -3.66 -8.90
N MET A 8 -5.62 -4.90 -8.54
CA MET A 8 -6.52 -5.21 -7.44
C MET A 8 -5.78 -5.78 -6.25
N VAL A 9 -6.02 -5.18 -5.10
CA VAL A 9 -5.70 -5.74 -3.78
C VAL A 9 -7.00 -5.92 -3.01
N LYS A 10 -6.97 -6.70 -1.95
CA LYS A 10 -8.15 -6.91 -1.14
C LYS A 10 -8.69 -5.58 -0.59
N GLY A 11 -9.91 -5.25 -0.96
CA GLY A 11 -10.58 -4.02 -0.54
C GLY A 11 -10.22 -2.77 -1.33
N ALA A 12 -9.32 -2.85 -2.33
CA ALA A 12 -8.96 -1.72 -3.17
C ALA A 12 -8.65 -2.12 -4.60
N ALA A 13 -8.90 -1.22 -5.55
CA ALA A 13 -8.44 -1.29 -6.93
C ALA A 13 -7.70 0.00 -7.28
N LEU A 14 -6.50 -0.13 -7.81
CA LEU A 14 -5.65 0.98 -8.22
C LEU A 14 -5.52 1.00 -9.75
N PHE A 15 -5.56 2.20 -10.32
CA PHE A 15 -5.31 2.36 -11.75
C PHE A 15 -3.85 2.05 -12.09
N LEU A 16 -3.65 1.15 -13.06
CA LEU A 16 -2.35 0.91 -13.68
C LEU A 16 -2.25 1.77 -14.93
N GLN A 17 -1.18 2.54 -15.07
CA GLN A 17 -0.88 3.17 -16.35
C GLN A 17 -0.74 2.09 -17.41
N GLN A 18 -1.41 2.29 -18.54
CA GLN A 18 -1.41 1.35 -19.66
C GLN A 18 0.01 1.07 -20.15
N GLY A 19 0.57 -0.04 -19.69
CA GLY A 19 1.59 -0.74 -20.45
C GLY A 19 0.86 -1.68 -21.41
N ASN A 20 1.12 -1.56 -22.67
CA ASN A 20 0.50 -2.30 -23.79
C ASN A 20 0.77 -3.81 -23.75
N SER A 21 0.51 -4.51 -22.65
CA SER A 21 0.79 -5.93 -22.61
C SER A 21 -0.43 -6.75 -22.26
N THR A 22 -0.78 -7.61 -23.20
CA THR A 22 -1.72 -8.72 -23.04
C THR A 22 -1.33 -9.69 -21.91
N GLN A 23 -0.10 -9.62 -21.41
CA GLN A 23 0.41 -10.51 -20.36
C GLN A 23 0.12 -10.01 -18.95
N GLY A 24 -0.01 -8.71 -18.74
CA GLY A 24 -0.49 -8.14 -17.49
C GLY A 24 -1.90 -8.58 -17.13
N GLN A 25 -2.70 -8.93 -18.12
CA GLN A 25 -4.08 -9.41 -17.96
C GLN A 25 -4.18 -10.71 -17.16
N ARG A 26 -3.29 -11.67 -17.41
CA ARG A 26 -3.32 -12.96 -16.70
C ARG A 26 -2.97 -12.83 -15.22
N SER A 27 -2.04 -11.96 -14.89
CA SER A 27 -1.65 -11.69 -13.51
C SER A 27 -2.75 -10.97 -12.74
N LEU A 28 -3.43 -10.00 -13.37
CA LEU A 28 -4.59 -9.31 -12.80
C LEU A 28 -5.77 -10.26 -12.60
N LEU A 29 -6.01 -11.21 -13.52
CA LEU A 29 -7.04 -12.24 -13.36
C LEU A 29 -6.78 -13.14 -12.15
N ASN A 30 -5.53 -13.47 -11.84
CA ASN A 30 -5.20 -14.24 -10.65
C ASN A 30 -5.46 -13.45 -9.36
N LEU A 31 -5.21 -12.14 -9.36
CA LEU A 31 -5.55 -11.24 -8.26
C LEU A 31 -7.07 -11.09 -8.09
N HIS A 32 -7.83 -11.12 -9.18
CA HIS A 32 -9.31 -11.08 -9.16
C HIS A 32 -9.93 -12.22 -8.35
N LYS A 33 -9.32 -13.41 -8.36
CA LYS A 33 -9.82 -14.55 -7.58
C LYS A 33 -9.82 -14.29 -6.07
N HIS A 34 -8.97 -13.39 -5.60
CA HIS A 34 -8.85 -13.04 -4.19
C HIS A 34 -9.58 -11.74 -3.81
N ALA A 35 -10.05 -10.98 -4.78
CA ALA A 35 -10.70 -9.68 -4.57
C ALA A 35 -12.22 -9.75 -4.33
N GLY A 36 -12.82 -10.95 -4.36
CA GLY A 36 -14.24 -11.16 -4.10
C GLY A 36 -15.15 -10.49 -5.13
N ASP A 37 -16.07 -9.65 -4.66
CA ASP A 37 -17.07 -8.93 -5.45
C ASP A 37 -16.55 -7.62 -6.09
N LEU A 38 -15.34 -7.20 -5.77
CA LEU A 38 -14.76 -5.95 -6.23
C LEU A 38 -14.70 -5.81 -7.76
N PRO A 39 -14.33 -6.83 -8.55
CA PRO A 39 -14.30 -6.71 -10.01
C PRO A 39 -15.66 -6.41 -10.63
N GLN A 40 -16.73 -7.02 -10.14
CA GLN A 40 -18.08 -6.77 -10.61
C GLN A 40 -18.55 -5.37 -10.25
N HIS A 41 -18.30 -4.95 -9.02
CA HIS A 41 -18.64 -3.62 -8.55
C HIS A 41 -17.86 -2.54 -9.29
N LEU A 42 -16.60 -2.77 -9.60
CA LEU A 42 -15.78 -1.85 -10.37
C LEU A 42 -16.33 -1.63 -11.78
N GLN A 43 -16.81 -2.68 -12.45
CA GLN A 43 -17.45 -2.56 -13.75
C GLN A 43 -18.70 -1.68 -13.68
N LEU A 44 -19.51 -1.87 -12.65
CA LEU A 44 -20.73 -1.08 -12.44
C LEU A 44 -20.39 0.39 -12.15
N MET A 45 -19.35 0.65 -11.36
CA MET A 45 -18.88 2.00 -11.09
C MET A 45 -18.37 2.69 -12.36
N ILE A 46 -17.64 1.98 -13.22
CA ILE A 46 -17.19 2.52 -14.52
C ILE A 46 -18.38 2.90 -15.39
N ASN A 47 -19.41 2.07 -15.45
CA ASN A 47 -20.61 2.36 -16.22
C ASN A 47 -21.40 3.58 -15.71
N LEU A 48 -21.18 3.95 -14.46
CA LEU A 48 -21.78 5.13 -13.83
C LEU A 48 -21.10 6.44 -14.25
N LEU A 49 -19.83 6.39 -14.66
CA LEU A 49 -19.02 7.55 -14.98
C LEU A 49 -19.29 8.09 -16.39
N ARG A 50 -18.95 9.36 -16.61
CA ARG A 50 -18.88 9.93 -17.96
C ARG A 50 -17.77 9.23 -18.74
N CYS A 51 -17.91 9.23 -20.08
CA CYS A 51 -16.96 8.52 -20.97
C CYS A 51 -15.53 9.07 -20.90
N GLU A 52 -15.35 10.35 -20.58
CA GLU A 52 -14.03 11.00 -20.44
C GLU A 52 -13.38 10.77 -19.08
N ASP A 53 -14.13 10.29 -18.10
CA ASP A 53 -13.64 10.14 -16.74
C ASP A 53 -13.07 8.73 -16.50
N ARG A 54 -12.08 8.67 -15.63
CA ARG A 54 -11.38 7.43 -15.29
C ARG A 54 -11.32 7.27 -13.77
N ILE A 55 -11.42 6.04 -13.31
CA ILE A 55 -11.20 5.71 -11.91
C ILE A 55 -9.68 5.56 -11.68
N LYS A 56 -9.16 6.29 -10.71
CA LYS A 56 -7.78 6.20 -10.27
C LYS A 56 -7.64 5.23 -9.10
N LEU A 57 -8.63 5.22 -8.22
CA LEU A 57 -8.67 4.38 -7.04
C LEU A 57 -10.13 4.12 -6.66
N ALA A 58 -10.43 2.89 -6.29
CA ALA A 58 -11.66 2.52 -5.61
C ALA A 58 -11.30 1.74 -4.34
N VAL A 59 -11.78 2.21 -3.20
CA VAL A 59 -11.50 1.61 -1.89
C VAL A 59 -12.80 1.24 -1.21
N ARG A 60 -12.90 -0.02 -0.80
CA ARG A 60 -14.05 -0.51 -0.04
C ARG A 60 -13.97 0.03 1.40
N LEU A 61 -15.09 0.57 1.86
CA LEU A 61 -15.21 1.11 3.20
C LEU A 61 -15.89 0.12 4.14
N GLU A 62 -15.57 0.22 5.42
CA GLU A 62 -16.32 -0.44 6.47
C GLU A 62 -17.76 0.11 6.50
N SER A 63 -18.74 -0.77 6.68
CA SER A 63 -20.15 -0.38 6.79
C SER A 63 -20.74 -0.96 8.06
N ASN A 64 -21.50 -0.13 8.78
CA ASN A 64 -22.29 -0.57 9.93
C ASN A 64 -23.52 -1.38 9.51
N TRP A 65 -23.85 -1.38 8.22
CA TRP A 65 -24.94 -2.14 7.63
C TRP A 65 -24.39 -3.40 6.99
N THR A 66 -24.77 -4.55 7.46
CA THR A 66 -24.20 -5.84 7.06
C THR A 66 -24.34 -6.15 5.56
N ASP A 67 -25.35 -5.62 4.89
CA ASP A 67 -25.62 -5.91 3.49
C ASP A 67 -25.14 -4.81 2.53
N ARG A 68 -25.06 -3.56 2.98
CA ARG A 68 -24.69 -2.43 2.14
C ARG A 68 -23.16 -2.39 1.92
N VAL A 69 -22.75 -2.16 0.68
CA VAL A 69 -21.36 -2.04 0.29
C VAL A 69 -21.10 -0.61 -0.19
N ARG A 70 -20.04 0.02 0.33
CA ARG A 70 -19.65 1.37 -0.01
C ARG A 70 -18.22 1.43 -0.49
N TYR A 71 -18.02 2.26 -1.49
CA TYR A 71 -16.69 2.55 -2.02
C TYR A 71 -16.42 4.04 -2.01
N MET A 72 -15.21 4.41 -1.61
CA MET A 72 -14.64 5.70 -1.90
C MET A 72 -13.91 5.59 -3.22
N VAL A 73 -14.23 6.46 -4.19
CA VAL A 73 -13.70 6.37 -5.54
C VAL A 73 -13.06 7.70 -5.92
N VAL A 74 -11.76 7.68 -6.22
CA VAL A 74 -11.07 8.84 -6.79
C VAL A 74 -11.20 8.78 -8.29
N VAL A 75 -11.86 9.77 -8.85
CA VAL A 75 -12.10 9.91 -10.29
C VAL A 75 -11.28 11.08 -10.81
N TYR A 76 -10.67 10.88 -11.96
CA TYR A 76 -9.92 11.94 -12.62
C TYR A 76 -10.35 12.13 -14.05
N CYS A 77 -10.16 13.35 -14.54
CA CYS A 77 -10.23 13.67 -15.97
C CYS A 77 -9.05 14.57 -16.33
N ASN A 78 -8.70 14.57 -17.61
CA ASN A 78 -7.73 15.52 -18.12
C ASN A 78 -8.41 16.88 -18.29
N GLY A 79 -7.98 17.84 -17.47
CA GLY A 79 -8.45 19.20 -17.53
C GLY A 79 -7.79 20.02 -18.64
N ARG A 80 -7.79 21.35 -18.51
CA ARG A 80 -7.11 22.25 -19.45
C ARG A 80 -5.61 21.96 -19.49
N GLN A 81 -5.00 22.01 -20.67
CA GLN A 81 -3.55 21.91 -20.88
C GLN A 81 -2.96 20.60 -20.33
N ASP A 82 -3.68 19.49 -20.47
CA ASP A 82 -3.27 18.18 -19.96
C ASP A 82 -3.08 18.13 -18.45
N THR A 83 -3.71 19.04 -17.71
CA THR A 83 -3.75 18.96 -16.25
C THR A 83 -4.76 17.92 -15.80
N GLU A 84 -4.38 17.12 -14.85
CA GLU A 84 -5.27 16.14 -14.21
C GLU A 84 -6.11 16.83 -13.13
N GLU A 85 -7.42 16.73 -13.22
CA GLU A 85 -8.35 17.15 -12.16
C GLU A 85 -8.98 15.94 -11.49
N ASN A 86 -9.15 15.99 -10.18
CA ASN A 86 -9.63 14.87 -9.39
C ASN A 86 -10.83 15.27 -8.55
N ILE A 87 -11.78 14.34 -8.46
CA ILE A 87 -12.88 14.42 -7.48
C ILE A 87 -13.00 13.10 -6.74
N LEU A 88 -13.63 13.14 -5.59
CA LEU A 88 -13.91 12.00 -4.76
C LEU A 88 -15.41 11.68 -4.81
N LEU A 89 -15.75 10.46 -5.20
CA LEU A 89 -17.12 9.97 -5.18
C LEU A 89 -17.30 8.94 -4.07
N GLY A 90 -18.43 9.01 -3.39
CA GLY A 90 -18.92 7.90 -2.58
C GLY A 90 -19.97 7.12 -3.38
N VAL A 91 -19.75 5.82 -3.55
CA VAL A 91 -20.62 4.95 -4.33
C VAL A 91 -21.23 3.89 -3.42
N ASP A 92 -22.54 3.74 -3.50
CA ASP A 92 -23.32 2.82 -2.68
C ASP A 92 -23.90 1.69 -3.51
N PHE A 93 -23.75 0.48 -2.97
CA PHE A 93 -24.42 -0.74 -3.42
C PHE A 93 -25.36 -1.22 -2.31
N THR A 94 -26.56 -1.63 -2.67
CA THR A 94 -27.55 -2.13 -1.72
C THR A 94 -27.08 -3.42 -1.03
N ASN A 95 -26.38 -4.29 -1.79
CA ASN A 95 -25.75 -5.51 -1.31
C ASN A 95 -24.62 -5.93 -2.24
N LYS A 96 -23.90 -6.98 -1.89
CA LYS A 96 -22.75 -7.50 -2.68
C LYS A 96 -23.15 -7.96 -4.08
N GLU A 97 -24.39 -8.33 -4.29
CA GLU A 97 -24.92 -8.90 -5.54
C GLU A 97 -25.68 -7.87 -6.37
N SER A 98 -25.76 -6.63 -5.91
CA SER A 98 -26.44 -5.55 -6.65
C SER A 98 -25.83 -5.37 -8.03
N LYS A 99 -26.71 -5.24 -9.02
CA LYS A 99 -26.34 -4.98 -10.42
C LYS A 99 -26.39 -3.50 -10.79
N SER A 100 -26.62 -2.64 -9.83
CA SER A 100 -26.60 -1.19 -9.97
C SER A 100 -26.03 -0.55 -8.72
N CYS A 101 -25.47 0.63 -8.88
CA CYS A 101 -24.96 1.43 -7.79
C CYS A 101 -25.42 2.87 -7.91
N THR A 102 -25.35 3.60 -6.82
CA THR A 102 -25.73 5.01 -6.74
C THR A 102 -24.59 5.84 -6.21
N ILE A 103 -24.54 7.11 -6.63
CA ILE A 103 -23.61 8.08 -6.05
C ILE A 103 -24.25 8.63 -4.78
N GLY A 104 -23.60 8.46 -3.65
CA GLY A 104 -24.04 8.95 -2.35
C GLY A 104 -23.30 10.20 -1.87
N MET A 105 -22.15 10.49 -2.47
CA MET A 105 -21.33 11.65 -2.09
C MET A 105 -20.50 12.12 -3.26
N VAL A 106 -20.33 13.44 -3.39
CA VAL A 106 -19.38 14.07 -4.30
C VAL A 106 -18.55 15.07 -3.50
N LEU A 107 -17.24 14.94 -3.59
CA LEU A 107 -16.31 15.80 -2.86
C LEU A 107 -15.19 16.27 -3.79
N HIS A 108 -14.99 17.60 -3.84
CA HIS A 108 -13.93 18.19 -4.63
C HIS A 108 -12.57 17.99 -3.93
N LEU A 109 -11.54 17.72 -4.71
CA LEU A 109 -10.15 17.71 -4.26
C LEU A 109 -9.44 18.95 -4.79
N TRP A 110 -9.47 20.02 -4.01
CA TRP A 110 -8.93 21.33 -4.36
C TRP A 110 -7.58 21.60 -3.69
N SER A 111 -7.01 22.75 -3.99
CA SER A 111 -5.71 23.18 -3.47
C SER A 111 -5.67 23.33 -1.95
N ASP A 112 -6.80 23.61 -1.30
CA ASP A 112 -6.95 23.74 0.15
C ASP A 112 -7.36 22.44 0.85
N THR A 113 -7.58 21.38 0.11
CA THR A 113 -7.96 20.09 0.67
C THR A 113 -6.83 19.54 1.55
N LYS A 114 -7.19 19.13 2.76
CA LYS A 114 -6.29 18.54 3.74
C LYS A 114 -6.74 17.13 4.10
N ILE A 115 -5.77 16.24 4.26
CA ILE A 115 -6.02 14.85 4.61
C ILE A 115 -5.27 14.57 5.91
N HIS A 116 -5.99 14.05 6.91
CA HIS A 116 -5.44 13.71 8.21
C HIS A 116 -5.81 12.28 8.56
N LEU A 117 -4.91 11.60 9.27
CA LEU A 117 -5.26 10.32 9.87
C LEU A 117 -6.27 10.54 11.00
N ASP A 118 -7.33 9.75 10.96
CA ASP A 118 -8.23 9.61 12.10
C ASP A 118 -7.69 8.52 13.01
N GLY A 119 -7.60 8.83 14.28
CA GLY A 119 -6.99 7.92 15.24
C GLY A 119 -7.70 6.58 15.46
N ASP A 120 -8.81 6.31 14.79
CA ASP A 120 -9.54 5.03 14.86
C ASP A 120 -9.34 4.13 13.64
N GLY A 121 -8.27 4.35 12.90
CA GLY A 121 -7.93 3.51 11.77
C GLY A 121 -8.52 3.96 10.44
N GLY A 122 -8.98 5.20 10.40
CA GLY A 122 -9.46 5.86 9.20
C GLY A 122 -8.66 7.09 8.86
N PHE A 123 -9.19 7.90 7.99
CA PHE A 123 -8.66 9.20 7.64
C PHE A 123 -9.79 10.20 7.38
N SER A 124 -9.48 11.47 7.53
CA SER A 124 -10.43 12.56 7.23
C SER A 124 -9.95 13.37 6.03
N VAL A 125 -10.92 13.80 5.23
CA VAL A 125 -10.72 14.73 4.12
C VAL A 125 -11.46 16.02 4.45
N ASN A 126 -10.70 17.10 4.59
CA ASN A 126 -11.21 18.44 4.86
C ASN A 126 -11.11 19.28 3.59
N THR A 127 -12.24 19.67 3.04
CA THR A 127 -12.31 20.50 1.86
C THR A 127 -13.57 21.36 1.89
N ALA A 128 -13.50 22.61 1.41
CA ALA A 128 -14.61 23.55 1.36
C ALA A 128 -15.38 23.70 2.69
N GLY A 129 -14.67 23.64 3.82
CA GLY A 129 -15.27 23.78 5.15
C GLY A 129 -16.04 22.55 5.64
N LYS A 130 -15.96 21.44 4.90
CA LYS A 130 -16.60 20.16 5.27
C LYS A 130 -15.54 19.12 5.59
N THR A 131 -15.82 18.30 6.60
CA THR A 131 -14.96 17.18 7.02
C THR A 131 -15.71 15.87 6.80
N HIS A 132 -15.08 14.96 6.05
CA HIS A 132 -15.56 13.60 5.87
C HIS A 132 -14.53 12.61 6.41
N VAL A 133 -15.01 11.65 7.17
CA VAL A 133 -14.17 10.59 7.74
C VAL A 133 -14.44 9.27 7.02
N PHE A 134 -13.38 8.60 6.61
CA PHE A 134 -13.45 7.34 5.88
C PHE A 134 -12.70 6.25 6.64
N LYS A 135 -13.31 5.07 6.69
CA LYS A 135 -12.69 3.87 7.29
C LYS A 135 -12.61 2.76 6.24
N PRO A 136 -11.45 2.59 5.59
CA PRO A 136 -11.22 1.47 4.68
C PRO A 136 -11.25 0.12 5.42
N VAL A 137 -11.61 -0.95 4.72
CA VAL A 137 -11.74 -2.29 5.30
C VAL A 137 -10.41 -2.90 5.75
N SER A 138 -9.28 -2.38 5.29
CA SER A 138 -7.96 -2.88 5.67
C SER A 138 -6.92 -1.77 5.72
N VAL A 139 -5.81 -2.03 6.41
CA VAL A 139 -4.67 -1.11 6.49
C VAL A 139 -4.06 -0.86 5.11
N GLN A 140 -3.99 -1.88 4.27
CA GLN A 140 -3.44 -1.74 2.92
C GLN A 140 -4.34 -0.86 2.03
N ALA A 141 -5.65 -1.02 2.13
CA ALA A 141 -6.61 -0.16 1.45
C ALA A 141 -6.52 1.29 1.94
N MET A 142 -6.35 1.50 3.23
CA MET A 142 -6.14 2.83 3.82
C MET A 142 -4.88 3.48 3.27
N TRP A 143 -3.77 2.74 3.23
CA TRP A 143 -2.51 3.24 2.69
C TRP A 143 -2.63 3.67 1.23
N SER A 144 -3.25 2.81 0.41
CA SER A 144 -3.50 3.11 -1.00
C SER A 144 -4.35 4.37 -1.18
N ALA A 145 -5.38 4.52 -0.37
CA ALA A 145 -6.23 5.71 -0.38
C ALA A 145 -5.44 6.98 -0.03
N LEU A 146 -4.67 6.94 1.03
CA LEU A 146 -3.86 8.08 1.47
C LEU A 146 -2.85 8.52 0.42
N GLN A 147 -2.13 7.59 -0.19
CA GLN A 147 -1.17 7.90 -1.24
C GLN A 147 -1.82 8.60 -2.43
N VAL A 148 -2.91 8.04 -2.94
CA VAL A 148 -3.61 8.58 -4.11
C VAL A 148 -4.22 9.94 -3.78
N LEU A 149 -4.83 10.10 -2.62
CA LEU A 149 -5.43 11.37 -2.21
C LEU A 149 -4.38 12.46 -1.97
N HIS A 150 -3.28 12.15 -1.33
CA HIS A 150 -2.18 13.11 -1.15
C HIS A 150 -1.61 13.56 -2.50
N LYS A 151 -1.43 12.64 -3.43
CA LYS A 151 -0.97 12.96 -4.79
C LYS A 151 -2.00 13.83 -5.53
N ALA A 152 -3.28 13.51 -5.42
CA ALA A 152 -4.34 14.31 -6.03
C ALA A 152 -4.38 15.74 -5.47
N CYS A 153 -4.22 15.89 -4.16
CA CYS A 153 -4.16 17.21 -3.52
C CYS A 153 -2.89 17.99 -3.91
N GLU A 154 -1.77 17.29 -4.08
CA GLU A 154 -0.53 17.91 -4.58
C GLU A 154 -0.71 18.43 -6.00
N VAL A 155 -1.32 17.65 -6.88
CA VAL A 155 -1.65 18.09 -8.25
C VAL A 155 -2.59 19.28 -8.23
N ALA A 156 -3.62 19.27 -7.39
CA ALA A 156 -4.55 20.39 -7.24
C ALA A 156 -3.85 21.68 -6.79
N ARG A 157 -2.91 21.57 -5.86
CA ARG A 157 -2.09 22.72 -5.41
C ARG A 157 -1.17 23.24 -6.50
N ARG A 158 -0.54 22.31 -7.21
CA ARG A 158 0.38 22.68 -8.30
C ARG A 158 -0.30 23.41 -9.44
N PHE A 159 -1.50 23.00 -9.79
CA PHE A 159 -2.28 23.63 -10.89
C PHE A 159 -3.33 24.63 -10.40
N ASN A 160 -3.30 24.97 -9.11
CA ASN A 160 -4.14 25.97 -8.50
C ASN A 160 -5.65 25.76 -8.74
N TYR A 161 -6.14 24.57 -8.42
CA TYR A 161 -7.58 24.30 -8.47
C TYR A 161 -8.32 25.17 -7.45
N PHE A 162 -9.39 25.80 -7.88
CA PHE A 162 -10.16 26.72 -7.06
C PHE A 162 -11.67 26.57 -7.31
N PRO A 163 -12.54 27.05 -6.38
CA PRO A 163 -13.98 26.85 -6.46
C PRO A 163 -14.68 27.34 -7.74
N GLY A 164 -14.12 28.26 -8.48
CA GLY A 164 -14.64 28.72 -9.77
C GLY A 164 -14.03 28.03 -10.98
N GLY A 165 -13.22 26.97 -10.77
CA GLY A 165 -12.51 26.29 -11.84
C GLY A 165 -13.35 25.28 -12.63
N LEU A 166 -12.73 24.68 -13.64
CA LEU A 166 -13.39 23.73 -14.54
C LEU A 166 -13.90 22.47 -13.85
N SER A 167 -13.23 22.01 -12.80
CA SER A 167 -13.66 20.85 -12.03
C SER A 167 -15.04 21.02 -11.42
N LEU A 168 -15.49 22.23 -11.19
CA LEU A 168 -16.81 22.50 -10.66
C LEU A 168 -17.92 22.04 -11.63
N VAL A 169 -17.72 22.19 -12.94
CA VAL A 169 -18.74 21.87 -13.96
C VAL A 169 -19.02 20.36 -13.98
N TRP A 170 -17.98 19.54 -13.99
CA TRP A 170 -18.19 18.09 -14.01
C TRP A 170 -18.52 17.51 -12.66
N ALA A 171 -18.07 18.11 -11.57
CA ALA A 171 -18.51 17.75 -10.22
C ALA A 171 -20.00 18.01 -10.04
N THR A 172 -20.51 19.11 -10.56
CA THR A 172 -21.95 19.43 -10.56
C THR A 172 -22.76 18.35 -11.31
N TYR A 173 -22.23 17.81 -12.40
CA TYR A 173 -22.85 16.67 -13.09
C TYR A 173 -23.05 15.49 -12.15
N TYR A 174 -22.01 15.10 -11.40
CA TYR A 174 -22.11 13.99 -10.45
C TYR A 174 -23.00 14.31 -9.25
N GLU A 175 -23.02 15.54 -8.78
CA GLU A 175 -23.94 15.97 -7.74
C GLU A 175 -25.40 15.82 -8.17
N SER A 176 -25.70 16.09 -9.44
CA SER A 176 -27.05 15.88 -9.98
C SER A 176 -27.45 14.42 -10.11
N CYS A 177 -26.47 13.51 -10.13
CA CYS A 177 -26.68 12.06 -10.20
C CYS A 177 -26.91 11.41 -8.84
N ILE A 178 -26.85 12.16 -7.74
CA ILE A 178 -27.13 11.62 -6.41
C ILE A 178 -28.60 11.27 -6.32
N SER A 179 -28.86 9.97 -6.37
CA SER A 179 -30.23 9.43 -6.27
C SER A 179 -30.50 8.70 -4.96
N SER A 180 -29.50 8.69 -4.08
CA SER A 180 -29.64 8.07 -2.77
C SER A 180 -30.60 8.87 -1.88
N GLU A 181 -31.35 8.16 -1.05
CA GLU A 181 -32.19 8.78 -0.04
C GLU A 181 -31.36 9.68 0.88
N GLN A 182 -31.97 10.69 1.45
CA GLN A 182 -31.31 11.64 2.34
C GLN A 182 -30.58 10.96 3.51
N SER A 183 -31.05 9.78 3.94
CA SER A 183 -30.36 8.95 4.92
C SER A 183 -28.98 8.50 4.48
N CYS A 184 -28.78 8.20 3.20
CA CYS A 184 -27.47 7.83 2.66
C CYS A 184 -26.51 9.01 2.65
N ILE A 185 -26.98 10.20 2.33
CA ILE A 185 -26.20 11.44 2.39
C ILE A 185 -25.78 11.72 3.84
N ASN A 186 -26.68 11.56 4.78
CA ASN A 186 -26.40 11.71 6.20
C ASN A 186 -25.38 10.68 6.69
N GLU A 187 -25.43 9.44 6.22
CA GLU A 187 -24.45 8.41 6.56
C GLU A 187 -23.05 8.77 6.03
N TRP A 188 -22.93 9.30 4.82
CA TRP A 188 -21.66 9.78 4.29
C TRP A 188 -21.11 10.97 5.07
N ASN A 189 -21.98 11.84 5.55
CA ASN A 189 -21.61 12.98 6.38
C ASN A 189 -21.31 12.58 7.82
N THR A 190 -21.91 11.51 8.30
CA THR A 190 -21.78 10.99 9.67
C THR A 190 -21.01 9.68 9.77
N MET A 191 -20.16 9.35 8.83
CA MET A 191 -19.21 8.22 8.96
C MET A 191 -18.23 8.44 10.12
N GLN A 192 -18.59 9.31 11.04
CA GLN A 192 -17.99 9.41 12.34
C GLN A 192 -18.40 8.19 13.14
N ASP A 193 -17.44 7.41 13.54
CA ASP A 193 -17.66 6.45 14.61
C ASP A 193 -18.04 7.27 15.84
N LEU A 194 -19.30 7.18 16.26
CA LEU A 194 -19.79 7.91 17.42
C LEU A 194 -19.06 7.50 18.71
N GLU A 195 -18.42 6.33 18.70
CA GLU A 195 -17.58 5.86 19.80
C GLU A 195 -16.19 6.49 19.80
N SER A 196 -15.78 7.08 18.71
CA SER A 196 -14.52 7.82 18.63
C SER A 196 -14.65 9.29 18.94
N ALA A 197 -15.75 9.71 19.56
CA ALA A 197 -15.84 11.04 20.13
C ALA A 197 -14.66 11.23 21.08
N ARG A 198 -13.60 11.86 20.58
CA ARG A 198 -12.44 12.26 21.34
C ARG A 198 -12.89 13.33 22.34
N ALA A 199 -13.54 12.88 23.41
CA ALA A 199 -13.58 13.69 24.61
C ALA A 199 -12.14 13.78 25.07
N ASP A 200 -11.54 14.94 24.85
CA ASP A 200 -10.31 15.36 25.48
C ASP A 200 -9.09 14.47 25.23
N SER A 201 -8.47 14.60 24.05
CA SER A 201 -7.04 14.34 23.97
C SER A 201 -6.36 15.38 24.86
N PRO A 202 -5.85 15.02 26.04
CA PRO A 202 -5.11 15.97 26.83
C PRO A 202 -3.92 16.43 26.01
N ILE A 203 -3.75 17.73 25.88
CA ILE A 203 -2.52 18.33 25.38
C ILE A 203 -1.45 17.98 26.42
N ILE A 204 -0.66 16.97 26.10
CA ILE A 204 0.41 16.55 27.00
C ILE A 204 1.61 17.41 26.69
N PHE A 205 1.90 18.27 27.64
CA PHE A 205 3.21 18.89 27.74
C PHE A 205 4.19 17.82 28.20
N MET A 206 5.06 17.37 27.28
CA MET A 206 6.12 16.44 27.59
C MET A 206 7.18 17.17 28.45
N GLU A 207 7.03 17.09 29.77
CA GLU A 207 8.03 17.65 30.68
C GLU A 207 9.31 16.82 30.83
N LYS A 208 9.31 15.57 30.29
CA LYS A 208 10.48 14.68 30.36
C LYS A 208 10.73 14.01 29.00
N PRO A 209 11.57 14.61 28.13
CA PRO A 209 11.88 14.05 26.82
C PRO A 209 12.41 12.61 26.85
N SER A 210 13.12 12.22 27.91
CA SER A 210 13.79 10.92 28.01
C SER A 210 12.84 9.72 28.17
N GLU A 211 11.72 9.88 28.88
CA GLU A 211 10.72 8.81 29.03
C GLU A 211 9.84 8.69 27.80
N GLY A 212 9.45 9.81 27.22
CA GLY A 212 8.70 9.84 25.97
C GLY A 212 9.47 9.20 24.81
N GLU A 213 10.74 9.53 24.66
CA GLU A 213 11.59 8.96 23.63
C GLU A 213 11.79 7.45 23.78
N ARG A 214 11.93 6.95 25.01
CA ARG A 214 12.02 5.51 25.29
C ARG A 214 10.73 4.79 24.94
N THR A 215 9.60 5.36 25.31
CA THR A 215 8.28 4.80 25.00
C THR A 215 8.04 4.78 23.50
N GLU A 216 8.36 5.86 22.79
CA GLU A 216 8.28 5.92 21.33
C GLU A 216 9.17 4.89 20.67
N TRP A 217 10.38 4.70 21.16
CA TRP A 217 11.29 3.68 20.63
C TRP A 217 10.72 2.27 20.82
N VAL A 218 10.20 1.94 22.00
CA VAL A 218 9.57 0.64 22.28
C VAL A 218 8.34 0.43 21.42
N ILE A 219 7.50 1.45 21.27
CA ILE A 219 6.32 1.43 20.37
C ILE A 219 6.78 1.13 18.96
N ARG A 220 7.77 1.83 18.45
CA ARG A 220 8.30 1.64 17.09
C ARG A 220 8.78 0.23 16.84
N GLN A 221 9.56 -0.35 17.73
CA GLN A 221 10.09 -1.70 17.60
C GLN A 221 8.98 -2.75 17.66
N THR A 222 8.07 -2.63 18.61
CA THR A 222 6.95 -3.56 18.77
C THR A 222 5.96 -3.46 17.61
N LEU A 223 5.65 -2.25 17.16
CA LEU A 223 4.77 -2.00 16.03
C LEU A 223 5.32 -2.60 14.73
N ARG A 224 6.61 -2.44 14.47
CA ARG A 224 7.27 -3.08 13.33
C ARG A 224 7.15 -4.58 13.39
N SER A 225 7.40 -5.18 14.55
CA SER A 225 7.26 -6.62 14.75
C SER A 225 5.84 -7.11 14.46
N ILE A 226 4.84 -6.40 14.95
CA ILE A 226 3.43 -6.74 14.68
C ILE A 226 3.10 -6.64 13.19
N MET A 227 3.46 -5.54 12.55
CA MET A 227 3.14 -5.30 11.13
C MET A 227 3.86 -6.27 10.20
N MET A 228 5.04 -6.77 10.59
CA MET A 228 5.77 -7.77 9.82
C MET A 228 5.17 -9.17 9.89
N THR A 229 4.48 -9.49 10.98
CA THR A 229 3.91 -10.82 11.22
C THR A 229 2.45 -10.94 10.82
N ARG A 230 1.74 -9.82 10.63
CA ARG A 230 0.33 -9.79 10.28
C ARG A 230 0.10 -9.65 8.79
N ASP A 231 -0.99 -10.22 8.33
CA ASP A 231 -1.50 -9.97 6.98
C ASP A 231 -2.22 -8.61 6.97
N LEU A 232 -1.52 -7.58 6.47
CA LEU A 232 -2.00 -6.21 6.49
C LEU A 232 -3.21 -5.96 5.58
N GLU A 233 -3.54 -6.90 4.68
CA GLU A 233 -4.74 -6.83 3.87
C GLU A 233 -6.01 -7.18 4.67
N ASN A 234 -5.86 -7.98 5.71
CA ASN A 234 -6.97 -8.51 6.50
C ASN A 234 -7.09 -7.91 7.90
N VAL A 235 -6.19 -7.00 8.27
CA VAL A 235 -6.15 -6.41 9.61
C VAL A 235 -6.50 -4.93 9.58
N THR A 236 -7.20 -4.45 10.61
CA THR A 236 -7.51 -3.04 10.79
C THR A 236 -6.46 -2.34 11.64
N CYS A 237 -6.36 -1.02 11.54
CA CYS A 237 -5.48 -0.23 12.38
C CYS A 237 -5.83 -0.37 13.87
N LYS A 238 -7.12 -0.51 14.18
CA LYS A 238 -7.59 -0.73 15.55
C LYS A 238 -7.06 -2.05 16.13
N GLU A 239 -7.10 -3.12 15.33
CA GLU A 239 -6.56 -4.43 15.74
C GLU A 239 -5.06 -4.35 15.99
N ILE A 240 -4.31 -3.64 15.16
CA ILE A 240 -2.87 -3.45 15.35
C ILE A 240 -2.58 -2.67 16.62
N ARG A 241 -3.32 -1.60 16.90
CA ARG A 241 -3.16 -0.82 18.12
C ARG A 241 -3.53 -1.62 19.37
N ASN A 242 -4.60 -2.40 19.32
CA ASN A 242 -4.98 -3.27 20.43
C ASN A 242 -3.92 -4.32 20.73
N GLU A 243 -3.35 -4.95 19.71
CA GLU A 243 -2.25 -5.89 19.87
C GLU A 243 -1.00 -5.22 20.45
N LEU A 244 -0.71 -4.01 20.00
CA LEU A 244 0.41 -3.22 20.55
C LEU A 244 0.22 -2.89 22.04
N GLU A 245 -0.98 -2.45 22.43
CA GLU A 245 -1.31 -2.19 23.84
C GLU A 245 -1.23 -3.44 24.69
N GLU A 246 -1.70 -4.58 24.17
CA GLU A 246 -1.63 -5.86 24.85
C GLU A 246 -0.17 -6.30 25.07
N LYS A 247 0.68 -6.22 24.04
CA LYS A 247 2.09 -6.60 24.13
C LYS A 247 2.90 -5.70 25.06
N LEU A 248 2.59 -4.43 25.11
CA LEU A 248 3.27 -3.45 25.97
C LEU A 248 2.65 -3.34 27.35
N SER A 249 1.47 -3.95 27.57
CA SER A 249 0.73 -3.94 28.83
C SER A 249 0.50 -2.53 29.40
N CYS A 250 0.27 -1.56 28.50
CA CYS A 250 0.02 -0.17 28.89
C CYS A 250 -1.00 0.50 27.98
N ASN A 251 -1.57 1.60 28.45
CA ASN A 251 -2.49 2.43 27.68
C ASN A 251 -1.69 3.40 26.80
N LEU A 252 -1.91 3.31 25.49
CA LEU A 252 -1.20 4.10 24.48
C LEU A 252 -2.06 5.21 23.86
N LYS A 253 -3.14 5.64 24.50
CA LYS A 253 -4.02 6.69 23.96
C LYS A 253 -3.27 7.99 23.64
N GLU A 254 -2.28 8.32 24.43
CA GLU A 254 -1.45 9.52 24.25
C GLU A 254 -0.55 9.45 23.02
N TYR A 255 -0.22 8.24 22.57
CA TYR A 255 0.67 7.98 21.44
C TYR A 255 -0.08 7.64 20.14
N LYS A 256 -1.38 7.81 20.11
CA LYS A 256 -2.22 7.41 19.00
C LYS A 256 -1.79 8.02 17.66
N GLU A 257 -1.54 9.32 17.65
CA GLU A 257 -1.04 10.02 16.46
C GLU A 257 0.37 9.54 16.06
N TYR A 258 1.23 9.35 17.05
CA TYR A 258 2.56 8.82 16.83
C TYR A 258 2.52 7.40 16.23
N ILE A 259 1.66 6.52 16.75
CA ILE A 259 1.46 5.16 16.25
C ILE A 259 0.97 5.20 14.80
N ASP A 260 -0.02 6.02 14.50
CA ASP A 260 -0.59 6.14 13.16
C ASP A 260 0.46 6.65 12.15
N ASN A 261 1.27 7.63 12.54
CA ASN A 261 2.37 8.13 11.70
C ASN A 261 3.46 7.08 11.49
N GLU A 262 3.83 6.34 12.53
CA GLU A 262 4.80 5.24 12.41
C GLU A 262 4.27 4.09 11.53
N MET A 263 2.99 3.78 11.61
CA MET A 263 2.36 2.80 10.70
C MET A 263 2.49 3.23 9.24
N LEU A 264 2.26 4.50 8.95
CA LEU A 264 2.44 5.05 7.59
C LEU A 264 3.88 4.99 7.12
N LEU A 265 4.84 5.31 7.98
CA LEU A 265 6.26 5.22 7.65
C LEU A 265 6.67 3.78 7.34
N ILE A 266 6.22 2.82 8.14
CA ILE A 266 6.48 1.40 7.92
C ILE A 266 5.85 0.94 6.60
N LEU A 267 4.58 1.27 6.36
CA LEU A 267 3.89 0.95 5.11
C LEU A 267 4.57 1.59 3.90
N GLY A 268 5.03 2.84 4.04
CA GLY A 268 5.76 3.54 2.99
C GLY A 268 7.09 2.87 2.64
N GLN A 269 7.80 2.34 3.62
CA GLN A 269 9.02 1.57 3.40
C GLN A 269 8.74 0.21 2.76
N MET A 270 7.61 -0.40 3.08
CA MET A 270 7.15 -1.65 2.48
C MET A 270 6.56 -1.43 1.08
N ASP A 271 5.96 -0.26 0.85
CA ASP A 271 5.30 0.10 -0.40
C ASP A 271 6.29 0.37 -1.54
N LYS A 272 7.38 1.04 -1.26
CA LYS A 272 8.44 1.29 -2.24
C LYS A 272 9.54 0.26 -2.16
N ALA A 273 10.02 -0.20 -3.33
CA ALA A 273 11.24 -0.97 -3.41
C ALA A 273 12.42 -0.11 -2.97
N SER A 274 13.28 -0.67 -2.14
CA SER A 274 14.46 0.02 -1.63
C SER A 274 15.65 -0.25 -2.55
N LEU A 275 16.35 0.79 -2.97
CA LEU A 275 17.57 0.69 -3.75
C LEU A 275 18.72 0.27 -2.80
N ILE A 276 19.21 -0.94 -2.97
CA ILE A 276 20.32 -1.48 -2.15
C ILE A 276 21.67 -1.24 -2.83
N PHE A 277 21.77 -1.60 -4.08
CA PHE A 277 22.89 -1.29 -4.99
C PHE A 277 22.34 -0.66 -6.25
N ASP A 278 23.17 -0.05 -7.08
CA ASP A 278 22.74 0.59 -8.32
C ASP A 278 21.91 -0.33 -9.23
N HIS A 279 22.13 -1.63 -9.15
CA HIS A 279 21.48 -2.65 -9.95
C HIS A 279 20.54 -3.57 -9.15
N VAL A 280 20.33 -3.32 -7.85
CA VAL A 280 19.51 -4.19 -6.98
C VAL A 280 18.51 -3.38 -6.19
N TYR A 281 17.24 -3.72 -6.37
CA TYR A 281 16.11 -3.29 -5.53
C TYR A 281 15.66 -4.46 -4.66
N LEU A 282 15.26 -4.15 -3.44
CA LEU A 282 14.66 -5.08 -2.49
C LEU A 282 13.23 -4.61 -2.19
N GLY A 283 12.26 -5.48 -2.36
CA GLY A 283 10.87 -5.09 -2.19
C GLY A 283 9.92 -6.22 -1.85
N SER A 284 8.63 -5.84 -1.92
CA SER A 284 7.47 -6.69 -1.62
C SER A 284 6.79 -7.19 -2.90
N GLU A 285 5.77 -8.03 -2.72
CA GLU A 285 4.88 -8.41 -3.82
C GLU A 285 4.20 -7.18 -4.45
N TRP A 286 3.90 -6.17 -3.64
CA TRP A 286 3.34 -4.90 -4.11
C TRP A 286 4.25 -4.23 -5.14
N ASN A 287 5.55 -4.17 -4.84
CA ASN A 287 6.54 -3.60 -5.76
C ASN A 287 6.68 -4.45 -7.04
N ALA A 288 6.64 -5.77 -6.90
CA ALA A 288 6.70 -6.70 -8.02
C ALA A 288 5.48 -6.63 -8.94
N SER A 289 4.35 -6.15 -8.43
CA SER A 289 3.09 -5.96 -9.16
C SER A 289 2.87 -4.54 -9.67
N ASN A 290 3.73 -3.60 -9.33
CA ASN A 290 3.64 -2.21 -9.75
C ASN A 290 4.42 -1.98 -11.03
N LEU A 291 3.75 -2.14 -12.17
CA LEU A 291 4.37 -2.03 -13.49
C LEU A 291 4.98 -0.64 -13.74
N GLU A 292 4.31 0.42 -13.31
CA GLU A 292 4.81 1.80 -13.44
C GLU A 292 6.13 1.98 -12.69
N GLU A 293 6.20 1.52 -11.45
CA GLU A 293 7.44 1.58 -10.65
C GLU A 293 8.57 0.76 -11.29
N LEU A 294 8.27 -0.46 -11.76
CA LEU A 294 9.25 -1.31 -12.43
C LEU A 294 9.84 -0.64 -13.68
N HIS A 295 8.99 -0.02 -14.50
CA HIS A 295 9.45 0.70 -15.67
C HIS A 295 10.23 1.97 -15.34
N SER A 296 9.74 2.77 -14.41
CA SER A 296 10.38 4.04 -14.03
C SER A 296 11.74 3.83 -13.37
N THR A 297 11.93 2.73 -12.67
CA THR A 297 13.21 2.38 -12.01
C THR A 297 14.18 1.65 -12.92
N GLY A 298 13.75 1.20 -14.10
CA GLY A 298 14.58 0.49 -15.06
C GLY A 298 14.81 -0.99 -14.72
N VAL A 299 13.94 -1.58 -13.91
CA VAL A 299 13.98 -3.02 -13.58
C VAL A 299 13.64 -3.85 -14.81
N GLY A 300 14.50 -4.80 -15.15
CA GLY A 300 14.29 -5.77 -16.22
C GLY A 300 14.34 -7.22 -15.75
N TYR A 301 14.79 -7.44 -14.53
CA TYR A 301 14.98 -8.77 -13.92
C TYR A 301 14.25 -8.80 -12.58
N ILE A 302 13.50 -9.87 -12.34
CA ILE A 302 12.75 -10.05 -11.09
C ILE A 302 13.08 -11.41 -10.49
N LEU A 303 13.60 -11.39 -9.27
CA LEU A 303 13.86 -12.58 -8.46
C LEU A 303 12.73 -12.72 -7.43
N ASN A 304 11.87 -13.70 -7.67
CA ASN A 304 10.71 -14.00 -6.81
C ASN A 304 11.11 -15.07 -5.80
N VAL A 305 11.24 -14.68 -4.54
CA VAL A 305 11.63 -15.58 -3.43
C VAL A 305 10.39 -15.94 -2.63
N THR A 306 9.41 -16.53 -3.31
CA THR A 306 8.17 -16.98 -2.68
C THR A 306 7.64 -18.24 -3.34
N ARG A 307 6.96 -19.06 -2.57
CA ARG A 307 6.18 -20.18 -3.10
C ARG A 307 4.74 -19.76 -3.42
N GLU A 308 4.15 -18.89 -2.59
CA GLU A 308 2.75 -18.50 -2.63
C GLU A 308 2.39 -17.43 -3.65
N ILE A 309 3.40 -16.75 -4.24
CA ILE A 309 3.16 -15.63 -5.17
C ILE A 309 3.67 -15.97 -6.56
N ASP A 310 2.78 -15.92 -7.54
CA ASP A 310 3.14 -16.09 -8.94
C ASP A 310 3.75 -14.81 -9.52
N ASN A 311 4.49 -14.94 -10.61
CA ASN A 311 5.03 -13.80 -11.32
C ASN A 311 3.90 -12.99 -11.96
N PHE A 312 3.94 -11.66 -11.79
CA PHE A 312 2.86 -10.78 -12.23
C PHE A 312 2.87 -10.49 -13.73
N PHE A 313 4.05 -10.44 -14.34
CA PHE A 313 4.21 -10.02 -15.73
C PHE A 313 5.08 -10.99 -16.54
N PRO A 314 4.66 -12.26 -16.68
CA PRO A 314 5.45 -13.24 -17.44
C PRO A 314 5.69 -12.75 -18.87
N GLY A 315 6.94 -12.88 -19.35
CA GLY A 315 7.33 -12.46 -20.68
C GLY A 315 7.70 -10.99 -20.85
N MET A 316 7.42 -10.14 -19.85
CA MET A 316 7.83 -8.72 -19.83
C MET A 316 9.16 -8.50 -19.13
N PHE A 317 9.46 -9.35 -18.18
CA PHE A 317 10.69 -9.32 -17.39
C PHE A 317 11.36 -10.67 -17.40
N ALA A 318 12.67 -10.70 -17.19
CA ALA A 318 13.36 -11.95 -16.93
C ALA A 318 13.09 -12.36 -15.48
N TYR A 319 12.52 -13.53 -15.26
CA TYR A 319 12.18 -14.05 -13.94
C TYR A 319 13.07 -15.21 -13.52
N HIS A 320 13.39 -15.24 -12.25
CA HIS A 320 13.90 -16.43 -11.57
C HIS A 320 13.08 -16.64 -10.29
N ASN A 321 12.64 -17.88 -10.06
CA ASN A 321 11.79 -18.23 -8.94
C ASN A 321 12.55 -19.12 -7.96
N ILE A 322 12.52 -18.71 -6.70
CA ILE A 322 12.94 -19.54 -5.56
C ILE A 322 11.67 -19.83 -4.76
N ARG A 323 11.15 -21.05 -4.90
CA ARG A 323 9.85 -21.46 -4.36
C ARG A 323 9.98 -21.95 -2.91
N VAL A 324 10.00 -21.01 -1.98
CA VAL A 324 10.16 -21.27 -0.55
C VAL A 324 9.15 -20.46 0.27
N TYR A 325 8.81 -21.00 1.45
CA TYR A 325 8.03 -20.27 2.46
C TYR A 325 8.93 -19.53 3.44
N ASP A 326 8.39 -18.50 4.11
CA ASP A 326 9.07 -17.77 5.18
C ASP A 326 8.95 -18.53 6.51
N GLU A 327 9.72 -19.59 6.64
CA GLU A 327 9.75 -20.46 7.81
C GLU A 327 11.18 -20.69 8.26
N GLU A 328 11.38 -20.86 9.57
CA GLU A 328 12.72 -21.09 10.11
C GLU A 328 13.36 -22.40 9.63
N THR A 329 12.56 -23.37 9.23
CA THR A 329 13.01 -24.67 8.72
C THR A 329 13.30 -24.67 7.22
N THR A 330 12.97 -23.58 6.51
CA THR A 330 13.20 -23.46 5.07
C THR A 330 14.69 -23.39 4.75
N ASP A 331 15.14 -24.21 3.80
CA ASP A 331 16.48 -24.15 3.24
C ASP A 331 16.53 -23.08 2.14
N LEU A 332 16.99 -21.89 2.48
CA LEU A 332 17.20 -20.81 1.53
C LEU A 332 18.64 -20.75 1.02
N LEU A 333 19.58 -21.15 1.85
CA LEU A 333 21.02 -21.13 1.56
C LEU A 333 21.37 -21.84 0.24
N SER A 334 20.78 -23.01 0.00
CA SER A 334 21.03 -23.80 -1.21
C SER A 334 20.66 -23.08 -2.51
N HIS A 335 19.83 -22.05 -2.43
CA HIS A 335 19.40 -21.24 -3.57
C HIS A 335 20.22 -19.97 -3.81
N TRP A 336 21.11 -19.59 -2.88
CA TRP A 336 21.80 -18.30 -2.97
C TRP A 336 22.84 -18.23 -4.08
N ASN A 337 23.39 -19.35 -4.47
CA ASN A 337 24.30 -19.37 -5.63
C ASN A 337 23.58 -19.05 -6.94
N ASP A 338 22.41 -19.63 -7.14
CA ASP A 338 21.58 -19.33 -8.32
C ASP A 338 21.06 -17.90 -8.30
N ALA A 339 20.68 -17.40 -7.13
CA ALA A 339 20.30 -16.01 -6.94
C ALA A 339 21.43 -15.04 -7.28
N TYR A 340 22.63 -15.35 -6.84
CA TYR A 340 23.82 -14.57 -7.16
C TYR A 340 24.04 -14.47 -8.68
N HIS A 341 23.98 -15.58 -9.38
CA HIS A 341 24.16 -15.62 -10.84
C HIS A 341 23.08 -14.83 -11.57
N PHE A 342 21.82 -14.92 -11.12
CA PHE A 342 20.72 -14.17 -11.71
C PHE A 342 20.90 -12.65 -11.54
N ILE A 343 21.24 -12.20 -10.34
CA ILE A 343 21.47 -10.79 -10.06
C ILE A 343 22.70 -10.27 -10.82
N THR A 344 23.76 -11.06 -10.88
CA THR A 344 24.97 -10.72 -11.65
C THR A 344 24.69 -10.60 -13.14
N LYS A 345 23.82 -11.45 -13.68
CA LYS A 345 23.38 -11.38 -15.07
C LYS A 345 22.64 -10.06 -15.37
N ALA A 346 21.78 -9.61 -14.47
CA ALA A 346 21.14 -8.30 -14.59
C ALA A 346 22.17 -7.17 -14.66
N LYS A 347 23.16 -7.19 -13.78
CA LYS A 347 24.26 -6.22 -13.75
C LYS A 347 25.05 -6.22 -15.05
N LYS A 348 25.44 -7.39 -15.55
CA LYS A 348 26.18 -7.54 -16.82
C LYS A 348 25.42 -7.00 -18.03
N ASN A 349 24.10 -7.15 -18.04
CA ASN A 349 23.24 -6.65 -19.10
C ASN A 349 22.84 -5.19 -18.91
N LYS A 350 23.48 -4.47 -17.98
CA LYS A 350 23.21 -3.06 -17.65
C LYS A 350 21.76 -2.80 -17.29
N SER A 351 21.13 -3.80 -16.67
CA SER A 351 19.75 -3.74 -16.17
C SER A 351 19.73 -3.77 -14.65
N LYS A 352 18.55 -3.74 -14.07
CA LYS A 352 18.33 -3.77 -12.63
C LYS A 352 17.48 -4.96 -12.24
N CYS A 353 17.74 -5.51 -11.07
CA CYS A 353 17.02 -6.64 -10.51
C CYS A 353 16.22 -6.22 -9.30
N LEU A 354 14.92 -6.54 -9.29
CA LEU A 354 14.10 -6.50 -8.09
C LEU A 354 14.11 -7.88 -7.44
N VAL A 355 14.56 -7.94 -6.20
CA VAL A 355 14.45 -9.14 -5.35
C VAL A 355 13.29 -8.94 -4.41
N HIS A 356 12.26 -9.77 -4.51
CA HIS A 356 11.07 -9.60 -3.70
C HIS A 356 10.60 -10.90 -3.03
N CYS A 357 9.88 -10.74 -1.97
CA CYS A 357 9.05 -11.78 -1.36
C CYS A 357 7.67 -11.18 -1.08
N LYS A 358 6.94 -11.66 -0.08
CA LYS A 358 5.63 -11.10 0.24
C LYS A 358 5.76 -9.65 0.73
N MET A 359 6.62 -9.38 1.71
CA MET A 359 6.74 -8.07 2.35
C MET A 359 8.11 -7.41 2.15
N GLY A 360 9.07 -8.09 1.58
CA GLY A 360 10.42 -7.57 1.44
C GLY A 360 11.17 -7.43 2.76
N VAL A 361 10.92 -8.34 3.70
CA VAL A 361 11.39 -8.28 5.08
C VAL A 361 12.35 -9.42 5.42
N SER A 362 12.02 -10.64 5.03
CA SER A 362 12.77 -11.85 5.45
C SER A 362 13.41 -12.61 4.28
N ARG A 363 12.65 -13.30 3.45
CA ARG A 363 13.17 -14.16 2.35
C ARG A 363 14.01 -13.38 1.34
N SER A 364 13.46 -12.32 0.79
CA SER A 364 14.15 -11.46 -0.18
C SER A 364 15.29 -10.70 0.47
N ALA A 365 15.11 -10.20 1.66
CA ALA A 365 16.16 -9.50 2.41
C ALA A 365 17.35 -10.41 2.70
N SER A 366 17.10 -11.64 3.14
CA SER A 366 18.16 -12.65 3.38
C SER A 366 18.95 -12.96 2.10
N THR A 367 18.25 -13.07 0.98
CA THR A 367 18.86 -13.33 -0.33
C THR A 367 19.73 -12.15 -0.78
N VAL A 368 19.28 -10.91 -0.57
CA VAL A 368 20.08 -9.71 -0.88
C VAL A 368 21.30 -9.59 0.04
N ILE A 369 21.16 -9.92 1.32
CA ILE A 369 22.28 -9.94 2.27
C ILE A 369 23.33 -10.97 1.81
N ALA A 370 22.90 -12.18 1.47
CA ALA A 370 23.80 -13.21 0.94
C ALA A 370 24.52 -12.76 -0.35
N TYR A 371 23.79 -12.11 -1.25
CA TYR A 371 24.36 -11.53 -2.45
C TYR A 371 25.44 -10.48 -2.11
N ALA A 372 25.16 -9.58 -1.20
CA ALA A 372 26.09 -8.54 -0.76
C ALA A 372 27.37 -9.14 -0.15
N MET A 373 27.24 -10.21 0.63
CA MET A 373 28.36 -10.92 1.21
C MET A 373 29.29 -11.49 0.13
N LYS A 374 28.73 -12.17 -0.85
CA LYS A 374 29.49 -12.80 -1.93
C LYS A 374 30.08 -11.77 -2.88
N GLU A 375 29.32 -10.79 -3.30
CA GLU A 375 29.75 -9.78 -4.28
C GLU A 375 30.85 -8.87 -3.73
N ASN A 376 30.76 -8.47 -2.48
CA ASN A 376 31.68 -7.50 -1.88
C ASN A 376 32.72 -8.12 -0.94
N GLY A 377 32.65 -9.41 -0.68
CA GLY A 377 33.49 -10.06 0.32
C GLY A 377 33.25 -9.56 1.75
N TRP A 378 31.99 -9.16 2.04
CA TRP A 378 31.61 -8.63 3.36
C TRP A 378 31.28 -9.74 4.34
N SER A 379 31.50 -9.46 5.63
CA SER A 379 30.95 -10.29 6.70
C SER A 379 29.42 -10.22 6.70
N MET A 380 28.79 -11.21 7.32
CA MET A 380 27.33 -11.21 7.48
C MET A 380 26.85 -9.95 8.22
N GLU A 381 27.53 -9.56 9.28
CA GLU A 381 27.19 -8.37 10.06
C GLU A 381 27.24 -7.09 9.21
N LYS A 382 28.29 -6.92 8.41
CA LYS A 382 28.43 -5.75 7.53
C LYS A 382 27.34 -5.73 6.45
N ALA A 383 27.09 -6.85 5.80
CA ALA A 383 26.06 -6.97 4.76
C ALA A 383 24.67 -6.74 5.34
N TYR A 384 24.37 -7.36 6.48
CA TYR A 384 23.11 -7.16 7.19
C TYR A 384 22.88 -5.69 7.55
N ASN A 385 23.85 -5.04 8.16
CA ASN A 385 23.74 -3.63 8.54
C ASN A 385 23.57 -2.72 7.34
N PHE A 386 24.25 -2.99 6.24
CA PHE A 386 24.13 -2.24 5.00
C PHE A 386 22.72 -2.33 4.43
N VAL A 387 22.17 -3.54 4.32
CA VAL A 387 20.81 -3.77 3.81
C VAL A 387 19.79 -3.17 4.76
N LYS A 388 19.97 -3.36 6.06
CA LYS A 388 19.09 -2.78 7.11
C LYS A 388 19.05 -1.26 7.05
N GLN A 389 20.17 -0.61 6.77
CA GLN A 389 20.23 0.85 6.64
C GLN A 389 19.45 1.32 5.40
N LYS A 390 19.54 0.60 4.29
CA LYS A 390 18.81 0.93 3.06
C LYS A 390 17.33 0.60 3.13
N ARG A 391 16.98 -0.48 3.81
CA ARG A 391 15.60 -0.92 4.02
C ARG A 391 15.41 -1.30 5.50
N SER A 392 14.91 -0.38 6.29
CA SER A 392 14.85 -0.49 7.76
C SER A 392 13.95 -1.61 8.26
N VAL A 393 12.98 -2.06 7.46
CA VAL A 393 12.09 -3.17 7.79
C VAL A 393 12.75 -4.55 7.66
N THR A 394 13.98 -4.63 7.15
CA THR A 394 14.74 -5.87 7.00
C THR A 394 14.81 -6.64 8.32
N ARG A 395 14.29 -7.86 8.31
CA ARG A 395 14.30 -8.76 9.46
C ARG A 395 14.21 -10.21 8.99
N PRO A 396 15.33 -10.85 8.64
CA PRO A 396 15.35 -12.27 8.37
C PRO A 396 14.83 -13.07 9.56
N ASN A 397 14.11 -14.18 9.31
CA ASN A 397 13.73 -15.08 10.40
C ASN A 397 15.00 -15.75 11.01
N ALA A 398 14.85 -16.34 12.18
CA ALA A 398 15.96 -16.94 12.92
C ALA A 398 16.68 -18.03 12.12
N GLY A 399 15.96 -18.84 11.35
CA GLY A 399 16.52 -19.87 10.48
C GLY A 399 17.39 -19.29 9.38
N PHE A 400 16.96 -18.20 8.76
CA PHE A 400 17.73 -17.51 7.72
C PHE A 400 18.96 -16.80 8.30
N MET A 401 18.86 -16.26 9.51
CA MET A 401 20.04 -15.69 10.19
C MET A 401 21.10 -16.75 10.44
N ARG A 402 20.71 -17.93 10.88
CA ARG A 402 21.66 -19.07 11.04
C ARG A 402 22.29 -19.47 9.70
N GLN A 403 21.49 -19.52 8.62
CA GLN A 403 21.98 -19.85 7.28
C GLN A 403 22.93 -18.78 6.74
N LEU A 404 22.70 -17.50 7.04
CA LEU A 404 23.63 -16.43 6.67
C LEU A 404 24.99 -16.56 7.36
N LEU A 405 25.01 -16.94 8.63
CA LEU A 405 26.26 -17.25 9.36
C LEU A 405 26.98 -18.46 8.76
N GLU A 406 26.26 -19.52 8.44
CA GLU A 406 26.78 -20.69 7.74
C GLU A 406 27.35 -20.31 6.37
N TYR A 407 26.65 -19.49 5.62
CA TYR A 407 27.08 -18.99 4.30
C TYR A 407 28.37 -18.15 4.41
N GLU A 408 28.52 -17.34 5.44
CA GLU A 408 29.77 -16.64 5.73
C GLU A 408 30.94 -17.60 5.86
N GLY A 409 30.79 -18.68 6.63
CA GLY A 409 31.78 -19.71 6.75
C GLY A 409 32.14 -20.41 5.43
N ILE A 410 31.14 -20.66 4.57
CA ILE A 410 31.35 -21.24 3.24
C ILE A 410 32.15 -20.27 2.35
N LEU A 411 31.83 -18.99 2.38
CA LEU A 411 32.52 -17.97 1.58
C LEU A 411 33.95 -17.74 2.05
N ASP A 412 34.22 -17.78 3.36
CA ASP A 412 35.56 -17.62 3.93
C ASP A 412 36.47 -18.80 3.63
N ALA A 413 35.90 -19.99 3.41
CA ALA A 413 36.64 -21.19 3.08
C ALA A 413 37.11 -21.27 1.61
N ARG A 414 36.66 -20.36 0.76
CA ARG A 414 37.03 -20.25 -0.66
C ARG A 414 38.03 -19.13 -0.87
#